data_3000a1c45bf4eb197857e1ef117d2bfc
#
_entry.id   3000a1c45bf4eb197857e1ef117d2bfc
#
_cell.length_a   1.000
_cell.length_b   1.000
_cell.length_c   1.000
_cell.angle_alpha   90.00
_cell.angle_beta   90.00
_cell.angle_gamma   90.00
#
_symmetry.space_group_name_H-M   'P 1'
#
loop_
_entity.id
_entity.type
_entity.pdbx_description
1 polymer ?
#
loop_
_entity_poly.entity_id
_entity_poly.type
_entity_poly.pdbx_seq_one_letter_code
_entity_poly.pdbx_strand_id
1 'polypeptide(L)'
;MVKKGLFLLFLLLLVSCDNKEEKIYEKELMNIEVSGYDNSKQFSGSDVKEIKKILRKKFDNLELIAVTKDGRFFIRKNVTDGKNKELTGKEVTIDRVDIIDTIGEWCEEKGIEFKFIINQFYDKKLNKEISRSVYYSHILQIKYEDEDYKKALKEGFSQYSRATRF
;
A
#
# COMPACT_ATOMS: atom_id res chain seq x y z
N MET A 1 -14.33 29.39 26.70
CA MET A 1 -14.64 28.94 25.34
C MET A 1 -13.43 28.84 24.40
N VAL A 2 -12.21 29.16 24.82
CA VAL A 2 -11.00 29.19 23.97
C VAL A 2 -10.34 27.80 23.76
N LYS A 3 -10.57 26.84 24.68
CA LYS A 3 -9.90 25.51 24.63
C LYS A 3 -10.37 24.56 23.52
N LYS A 4 -11.63 24.67 23.04
CA LYS A 4 -12.15 23.80 21.97
C LYS A 4 -11.65 24.20 20.59
N GLY A 5 -11.41 25.49 20.34
CA GLY A 5 -10.89 25.98 19.06
C GLY A 5 -9.44 25.61 18.80
N LEU A 6 -8.60 25.59 19.88
CA LEU A 6 -7.18 25.23 19.78
C LEU A 6 -6.99 23.73 19.48
N PHE A 7 -7.85 22.86 20.04
CA PHE A 7 -7.81 21.42 19.80
C PHE A 7 -8.22 21.08 18.35
N LEU A 8 -9.22 21.77 17.81
CA LEU A 8 -9.65 21.61 16.42
C LEU A 8 -8.57 22.06 15.43
N LEU A 9 -7.87 23.16 15.73
CA LEU A 9 -6.76 23.67 14.93
C LEU A 9 -5.57 22.68 14.92
N PHE A 10 -5.28 22.05 16.07
CA PHE A 10 -4.22 21.05 16.20
C PHE A 10 -4.55 19.76 15.43
N LEU A 11 -5.83 19.33 15.44
CA LEU A 11 -6.28 18.19 14.63
C LEU A 11 -6.18 18.48 13.12
N LEU A 12 -6.51 19.70 12.68
CA LEU A 12 -6.40 20.11 11.30
C LEU A 12 -4.93 20.17 10.83
N LEU A 13 -3.99 20.53 11.70
CA LEU A 13 -2.57 20.54 11.40
C LEU A 13 -1.99 19.13 11.25
N LEU A 14 -2.44 18.15 12.06
CA LEU A 14 -2.01 16.76 11.96
C LEU A 14 -2.50 16.10 10.66
N VAL A 15 -3.75 16.33 10.27
CA VAL A 15 -4.32 15.86 9.00
C VAL A 15 -3.61 16.49 7.78
N SER A 16 -3.14 17.74 7.93
CA SER A 16 -2.40 18.44 6.88
C SER A 16 -0.99 17.89 6.66
N CYS A 17 -0.33 17.36 7.70
CA CYS A 17 1.01 16.78 7.56
C CYS A 17 1.00 15.46 6.80
N ASP A 18 0.06 14.54 7.09
CA ASP A 18 -0.08 13.26 6.38
C ASP A 18 -0.35 13.48 4.88
N ASN A 19 -1.23 14.43 4.54
CA ASN A 19 -1.52 14.76 3.15
C ASN A 19 -0.31 15.35 2.40
N LYS A 20 0.62 16.00 3.08
CA LYS A 20 1.80 16.59 2.45
C LYS A 20 2.82 15.52 2.07
N GLU A 21 3.07 14.57 2.96
CA GLU A 21 3.98 13.44 2.71
C GLU A 21 3.42 12.54 1.59
N GLU A 22 2.14 12.19 1.62
CA GLU A 22 1.49 11.42 0.56
C GLU A 22 1.67 12.06 -0.82
N LYS A 23 1.51 13.39 -0.93
CA LYS A 23 1.71 14.13 -2.19
C LYS A 23 3.15 14.09 -2.70
N ILE A 24 4.13 14.08 -1.81
CA ILE A 24 5.53 13.93 -2.19
C ILE A 24 5.74 12.55 -2.83
N TYR A 25 5.25 11.49 -2.18
CA TYR A 25 5.35 10.13 -2.72
C TYR A 25 4.54 9.95 -3.99
N GLU A 26 3.35 10.54 -4.12
CA GLU A 26 2.59 10.53 -5.37
C GLU A 26 3.40 11.12 -6.53
N LYS A 27 4.13 12.21 -6.28
CA LYS A 27 5.02 12.82 -7.28
C LYS A 27 6.23 11.94 -7.60
N GLU A 28 6.84 11.34 -6.61
CA GLU A 28 7.96 10.41 -6.81
C GLU A 28 7.53 9.18 -7.61
N LEU A 29 6.36 8.60 -7.32
CA LEU A 29 5.79 7.49 -8.07
C LEU A 29 5.62 7.82 -9.56
N MET A 30 5.20 9.04 -9.88
CA MET A 30 5.03 9.48 -11.27
C MET A 30 6.33 9.56 -12.07
N ASN A 31 7.48 9.68 -11.40
CA ASN A 31 8.80 9.72 -12.04
C ASN A 31 9.36 8.30 -12.35
N ILE A 32 8.72 7.24 -11.87
CA ILE A 32 9.15 5.86 -12.15
C ILE A 32 8.70 5.51 -13.58
N GLU A 33 9.64 5.22 -14.46
CA GLU A 33 9.32 4.75 -15.80
C GLU A 33 8.76 3.33 -15.77
N VAL A 34 7.61 3.11 -16.42
CA VAL A 34 7.00 1.81 -16.59
C VAL A 34 6.78 1.58 -18.06
N SER A 35 7.58 0.69 -18.65
CA SER A 35 7.48 0.34 -20.07
C SER A 35 6.39 -0.73 -20.29
N GLY A 36 5.71 -0.65 -21.43
CA GLY A 36 4.80 -1.69 -21.90
C GLY A 36 3.43 -1.72 -21.22
N TYR A 37 3.06 -0.69 -20.48
CA TYR A 37 1.79 -0.62 -19.77
C TYR A 37 0.97 0.58 -20.26
N ASP A 38 0.00 0.31 -21.11
CA ASP A 38 -0.99 1.30 -21.53
C ASP A 38 -2.29 1.08 -20.75
N ASN A 39 -2.41 1.79 -19.63
CA ASN A 39 -3.65 1.80 -18.86
C ASN A 39 -4.49 3.00 -19.32
N SER A 40 -5.38 2.77 -20.27
CA SER A 40 -6.28 3.80 -20.80
C SER A 40 -7.29 4.29 -19.75
N LYS A 41 -7.55 3.52 -18.69
CA LYS A 41 -8.53 3.84 -17.66
C LYS A 41 -7.84 4.32 -16.38
N GLN A 42 -7.86 5.62 -16.18
CA GLN A 42 -7.30 6.25 -14.99
C GLN A 42 -8.25 6.15 -13.78
N PHE A 43 -7.70 6.10 -12.58
CA PHE A 43 -8.43 6.25 -11.34
C PHE A 43 -9.01 7.65 -11.24
N SER A 44 -10.30 7.76 -10.94
CA SER A 44 -10.90 9.02 -10.59
C SER A 44 -10.42 9.50 -9.21
N GLY A 45 -10.65 10.75 -8.88
CA GLY A 45 -10.35 11.27 -7.54
C GLY A 45 -11.20 10.59 -6.44
N SER A 46 -12.39 10.08 -6.78
CA SER A 46 -13.23 9.28 -5.88
C SER A 46 -12.65 7.90 -5.65
N ASP A 47 -12.12 7.24 -6.68
CA ASP A 47 -11.47 5.92 -6.58
C ASP A 47 -10.26 5.97 -5.67
N VAL A 48 -9.40 6.99 -5.83
CA VAL A 48 -8.24 7.20 -4.96
C VAL A 48 -8.65 7.35 -3.48
N LYS A 49 -9.71 8.13 -3.21
CA LYS A 49 -10.22 8.31 -1.85
C LYS A 49 -10.81 7.02 -1.28
N GLU A 50 -11.56 6.28 -2.10
CA GLU A 50 -12.21 5.04 -1.72
C GLU A 50 -11.20 3.97 -1.33
N ILE A 51 -10.21 3.69 -2.19
CA ILE A 51 -9.20 2.66 -1.88
C ILE A 51 -8.35 3.03 -0.67
N LYS A 52 -7.95 4.29 -0.50
CA LYS A 52 -7.27 4.75 0.72
C LYS A 52 -8.11 4.49 1.98
N LYS A 53 -9.42 4.73 1.92
CA LYS A 53 -10.34 4.46 3.03
C LYS A 53 -10.47 2.97 3.34
N ILE A 54 -10.57 2.12 2.31
CA ILE A 54 -10.63 0.66 2.46
C ILE A 54 -9.37 0.15 3.15
N LEU A 55 -8.19 0.54 2.66
CA LEU A 55 -6.91 0.12 3.22
C LEU A 55 -6.76 0.56 4.69
N ARG A 56 -7.05 1.82 5.01
CA ARG A 56 -6.98 2.32 6.40
C ARG A 56 -7.98 1.65 7.34
N LYS A 57 -9.12 1.18 6.82
CA LYS A 57 -10.12 0.46 7.63
C LYS A 57 -9.72 -0.99 7.87
N LYS A 58 -9.07 -1.63 6.89
CA LYS A 58 -8.74 -3.06 6.92
C LYS A 58 -7.42 -3.34 7.64
N PHE A 59 -6.46 -2.42 7.54
CA PHE A 59 -5.11 -2.63 8.06
C PHE A 59 -4.73 -1.59 9.10
N ASP A 60 -4.31 -2.06 10.26
CA ASP A 60 -3.75 -1.21 11.30
C ASP A 60 -2.32 -0.76 10.95
N ASN A 61 -1.88 0.35 11.55
CA ASN A 61 -0.52 0.88 11.44
C ASN A 61 -0.06 1.25 10.00
N LEU A 62 -1.00 1.53 9.10
CA LEU A 62 -0.67 2.16 7.82
C LEU A 62 -0.33 3.63 8.05
N GLU A 63 0.94 3.97 7.90
CA GLU A 63 1.44 5.33 8.12
C GLU A 63 1.28 6.20 6.89
N LEU A 64 1.48 5.61 5.69
CA LEU A 64 1.42 6.35 4.44
C LEU A 64 0.77 5.51 3.34
N ILE A 65 -0.14 6.12 2.59
CA ILE A 65 -0.78 5.54 1.41
C ILE A 65 -0.78 6.60 0.32
N ALA A 66 0.17 6.53 -0.60
CA ALA A 66 0.20 7.35 -1.80
C ALA A 66 -0.36 6.58 -2.98
N VAL A 67 -1.30 7.18 -3.73
CA VAL A 67 -1.96 6.56 -4.88
C VAL A 67 -2.05 7.57 -6.01
N THR A 68 -1.50 7.24 -7.15
CA THR A 68 -1.59 8.09 -8.35
C THR A 68 -2.82 7.74 -9.19
N LYS A 69 -3.25 8.67 -10.03
CA LYS A 69 -4.40 8.45 -10.92
C LYS A 69 -4.17 7.36 -11.97
N ASP A 70 -2.92 7.04 -12.27
CA ASP A 70 -2.57 5.99 -13.22
C ASP A 70 -2.28 4.64 -12.54
N GLY A 71 -2.71 4.47 -11.29
CA GLY A 71 -2.69 3.18 -10.60
C GLY A 71 -1.34 2.76 -10.02
N ARG A 72 -0.52 3.71 -9.56
CA ARG A 72 0.71 3.41 -8.83
C ARG A 72 0.46 3.60 -7.34
N PHE A 73 0.89 2.64 -6.54
CA PHE A 73 0.70 2.62 -5.10
C PHE A 73 2.03 2.62 -4.37
N PHE A 74 2.12 3.43 -3.31
CA PHE A 74 3.14 3.31 -2.29
C PHE A 74 2.46 3.21 -0.93
N ILE A 75 2.74 2.13 -0.21
CA ILE A 75 2.13 1.84 1.07
C ILE A 75 3.23 1.59 2.09
N ARG A 76 3.25 2.40 3.15
CA ARG A 76 4.14 2.23 4.29
C ARG A 76 3.35 1.73 5.49
N LYS A 77 3.79 0.61 6.03
CA LYS A 77 3.24 0.03 7.26
C LYS A 77 4.32 -0.04 8.34
N ASN A 78 3.98 0.39 9.55
CA ASN A 78 4.84 0.20 10.70
C ASN A 78 4.84 -1.29 11.10
N VAL A 79 6.02 -1.84 11.42
CA VAL A 79 6.17 -3.25 11.83
C VAL A 79 5.69 -3.54 13.25
N THR A 80 5.31 -2.52 14.03
CA THR A 80 4.68 -2.73 15.32
C THR A 80 3.18 -2.82 15.17
N ASP A 81 2.52 -3.80 15.81
CA ASP A 81 1.08 -3.78 15.94
C ASP A 81 0.66 -2.60 16.84
N GLY A 82 -0.63 -2.23 16.86
CA GLY A 82 -1.15 -1.16 17.71
C GLY A 82 -0.91 -1.36 19.21
N LYS A 83 -0.36 -2.52 19.62
CA LYS A 83 -0.02 -2.89 21.01
C LYS A 83 1.49 -2.86 21.28
N ASN A 84 2.29 -2.25 20.40
CA ASN A 84 3.75 -2.18 20.48
C ASN A 84 4.47 -3.56 20.35
N LYS A 85 3.79 -4.57 19.87
CA LYS A 85 4.41 -5.86 19.53
C LYS A 85 5.03 -5.73 18.13
N GLU A 86 6.27 -6.16 17.98
CA GLU A 86 6.89 -6.26 16.66
C GLU A 86 6.27 -7.41 15.86
N LEU A 87 5.97 -7.15 14.58
CA LEU A 87 5.49 -8.19 13.68
C LEU A 87 6.63 -9.18 13.37
N THR A 88 6.30 -10.45 13.39
CA THR A 88 7.21 -11.49 12.90
C THR A 88 7.35 -11.43 11.38
N GLY A 89 8.38 -12.04 10.83
CA GLY A 89 8.57 -12.15 9.39
C GLY A 89 7.38 -12.81 8.67
N LYS A 90 6.68 -13.74 9.33
CA LYS A 90 5.45 -14.37 8.82
C LYS A 90 4.30 -13.39 8.78
N GLU A 91 4.06 -12.64 9.85
CA GLU A 91 3.00 -11.62 9.91
C GLU A 91 3.23 -10.52 8.87
N VAL A 92 4.48 -10.06 8.70
CA VAL A 92 4.85 -9.10 7.63
C VAL A 92 4.52 -9.65 6.23
N THR A 93 4.76 -10.94 5.99
CA THR A 93 4.46 -11.57 4.71
C THR A 93 2.95 -11.67 4.48
N ILE A 94 2.18 -12.07 5.49
CA ILE A 94 0.71 -12.13 5.42
C ILE A 94 0.14 -10.75 5.14
N ASP A 95 0.51 -9.74 5.92
CA ASP A 95 0.04 -8.36 5.73
C ASP A 95 0.34 -7.84 4.31
N ARG A 96 1.51 -8.19 3.78
CA ARG A 96 1.90 -7.79 2.42
C ARG A 96 0.99 -8.39 1.37
N VAL A 97 0.69 -9.67 1.49
CA VAL A 97 -0.21 -10.40 0.59
C VAL A 97 -1.61 -9.82 0.69
N ASP A 98 -2.14 -9.66 1.90
CA ASP A 98 -3.49 -9.15 2.13
C ASP A 98 -3.69 -7.72 1.59
N ILE A 99 -2.65 -6.87 1.65
CA ILE A 99 -2.70 -5.53 1.05
C ILE A 99 -2.83 -5.63 -0.48
N ILE A 100 -2.02 -6.51 -1.11
CA ILE A 100 -2.02 -6.68 -2.56
C ILE A 100 -3.37 -7.24 -3.03
N ASP A 101 -3.87 -8.27 -2.35
CA ASP A 101 -5.16 -8.89 -2.65
C ASP A 101 -6.29 -7.89 -2.53
N THR A 102 -6.29 -7.08 -1.46
CA THR A 102 -7.31 -6.04 -1.26
C THR A 102 -7.33 -5.03 -2.41
N ILE A 103 -6.17 -4.60 -2.90
CA ILE A 103 -6.07 -3.67 -4.02
C ILE A 103 -6.49 -4.37 -5.32
N GLY A 104 -6.05 -5.61 -5.53
CA GLY A 104 -6.39 -6.40 -6.71
C GLY A 104 -7.88 -6.66 -6.84
N GLU A 105 -8.52 -7.16 -5.79
CA GLU A 105 -9.96 -7.40 -5.73
C GLU A 105 -10.78 -6.12 -5.99
N TRP A 106 -10.38 -5.03 -5.33
CA TRP A 106 -11.05 -3.74 -5.53
C TRP A 106 -10.89 -3.22 -6.97
N CYS A 107 -9.70 -3.36 -7.57
CA CYS A 107 -9.46 -2.98 -8.96
C CYS A 107 -10.31 -3.83 -9.92
N GLU A 108 -10.43 -5.14 -9.69
CA GLU A 108 -11.25 -6.05 -10.47
C GLU A 108 -12.73 -5.65 -10.40
N GLU A 109 -13.26 -5.41 -9.20
CA GLU A 109 -14.65 -4.95 -9.00
C GLU A 109 -14.95 -3.63 -9.75
N LYS A 110 -13.98 -2.73 -9.86
CA LYS A 110 -14.10 -1.45 -10.57
C LYS A 110 -13.83 -1.57 -12.09
N GLY A 111 -13.32 -2.69 -12.55
CA GLY A 111 -12.87 -2.89 -13.93
C GLY A 111 -11.74 -1.91 -14.30
N ILE A 112 -10.84 -1.64 -13.37
CA ILE A 112 -9.63 -0.82 -13.53
C ILE A 112 -8.42 -1.65 -13.16
N GLU A 113 -7.22 -1.21 -13.57
CA GLU A 113 -5.99 -1.91 -13.25
C GLU A 113 -5.01 -0.98 -12.55
N PHE A 114 -4.24 -1.52 -11.61
CA PHE A 114 -3.08 -0.80 -11.07
C PHE A 114 -1.82 -1.13 -11.90
N LYS A 115 -0.85 -0.23 -11.91
CA LYS A 115 0.44 -0.47 -12.58
C LYS A 115 1.38 -1.28 -11.69
N PHE A 116 1.59 -0.79 -10.48
CA PHE A 116 2.39 -1.47 -9.48
C PHE A 116 2.05 -1.02 -8.06
N ILE A 117 2.42 -1.85 -7.10
CA ILE A 117 2.30 -1.60 -5.67
C ILE A 117 3.68 -1.71 -5.04
N ILE A 118 4.15 -0.66 -4.38
CA ILE A 118 5.33 -0.68 -3.52
C ILE A 118 4.83 -0.82 -2.08
N ASN A 119 5.16 -1.94 -1.44
CA ASN A 119 4.93 -2.14 -0.01
C ASN A 119 6.24 -1.95 0.76
N GLN A 120 6.26 -1.00 1.68
CA GLN A 120 7.36 -0.72 2.59
C GLN A 120 6.95 -1.06 4.02
N PHE A 121 7.69 -1.94 4.65
CA PHE A 121 7.60 -2.20 6.08
C PHE A 121 8.71 -1.45 6.79
N TYR A 122 8.32 -0.63 7.76
CA TYR A 122 9.18 0.36 8.39
C TYR A 122 9.09 0.26 9.91
N ASP A 123 10.23 0.26 10.58
CA ASP A 123 10.28 0.37 12.03
C ASP A 123 10.43 1.83 12.43
N LYS A 124 9.36 2.39 12.97
CA LYS A 124 9.33 3.79 13.39
C LYS A 124 10.24 4.09 14.58
N LYS A 125 10.43 3.12 15.48
CA LYS A 125 11.28 3.29 16.65
C LYS A 125 12.75 3.35 16.26
N LEU A 126 13.15 2.49 15.32
CA LEU A 126 14.52 2.43 14.82
C LEU A 126 14.77 3.40 13.66
N ASN A 127 13.74 4.08 13.18
CA ASN A 127 13.78 4.92 11.97
C ASN A 127 14.40 4.18 10.78
N LYS A 128 13.98 2.92 10.55
CA LYS A 128 14.63 2.02 9.60
C LYS A 128 13.63 1.27 8.73
N GLU A 129 13.92 1.22 7.43
CA GLU A 129 13.24 0.28 6.55
C GLU A 129 13.64 -1.16 6.86
N ILE A 130 12.65 -2.01 7.10
CA ILE A 130 12.84 -3.43 7.38
C ILE A 130 12.76 -4.24 6.09
N SER A 131 11.80 -3.90 5.22
CA SER A 131 11.59 -4.63 3.99
C SER A 131 10.83 -3.77 2.99
N ARG A 132 11.16 -3.93 1.70
CA ARG A 132 10.43 -3.33 0.58
C ARG A 132 10.18 -4.38 -0.49
N SER A 133 9.03 -4.30 -1.14
CA SER A 133 8.67 -5.14 -2.28
C SER A 133 7.90 -4.34 -3.32
N VAL A 134 8.05 -4.72 -4.58
CA VAL A 134 7.33 -4.14 -5.71
C VAL A 134 6.57 -5.23 -6.43
N TYR A 135 5.30 -4.98 -6.72
CA TYR A 135 4.41 -5.90 -7.43
C TYR A 135 3.81 -5.21 -8.64
N TYR A 136 3.97 -5.80 -9.80
CA TYR A 136 3.40 -5.34 -11.06
C TYR A 136 2.11 -6.11 -11.36
N SER A 137 1.07 -5.43 -11.84
CA SER A 137 -0.24 -6.04 -12.06
C SER A 137 -0.20 -7.21 -13.05
N HIS A 138 0.56 -7.08 -14.15
CA HIS A 138 0.67 -8.16 -15.14
C HIS A 138 1.33 -9.44 -14.59
N ILE A 139 2.26 -9.31 -13.64
CA ILE A 139 2.85 -10.47 -12.96
C ILE A 139 1.83 -11.10 -12.02
N LEU A 140 1.00 -10.28 -11.37
CA LEU A 140 -0.04 -10.77 -10.48
C LEU A 140 -1.13 -11.50 -11.26
N GLN A 141 -1.57 -11.00 -12.41
CA GLN A 141 -2.55 -11.71 -13.24
C GLN A 141 -2.09 -13.14 -13.58
N ILE A 142 -0.84 -13.29 -14.07
CA ILE A 142 -0.28 -14.60 -14.37
C ILE A 142 -0.26 -15.50 -13.13
N LYS A 143 0.05 -14.95 -11.96
CA LYS A 143 0.16 -15.69 -10.70
C LYS A 143 -1.19 -16.01 -10.07
N TYR A 144 -2.21 -15.15 -10.21
CA TYR A 144 -3.56 -15.40 -9.70
C TYR A 144 -4.30 -16.48 -10.48
N GLU A 145 -3.94 -16.74 -11.72
CA GLU A 145 -4.44 -17.87 -12.51
C GLU A 145 -3.84 -19.22 -12.07
N ASP A 146 -2.72 -19.19 -11.34
CA ASP A 146 -2.05 -20.38 -10.84
C ASP A 146 -2.57 -20.77 -9.45
N GLU A 147 -3.26 -21.91 -9.36
CA GLU A 147 -3.82 -22.45 -8.11
C GLU A 147 -2.73 -22.80 -7.09
N ASP A 148 -1.53 -23.20 -7.53
CA ASP A 148 -0.41 -23.47 -6.65
C ASP A 148 0.12 -22.17 -6.00
N TYR A 149 0.07 -21.05 -6.73
CA TYR A 149 0.42 -19.76 -6.18
C TYR A 149 -0.59 -19.29 -5.12
N LYS A 150 -1.90 -19.42 -5.38
CA LYS A 150 -2.95 -19.11 -4.40
C LYS A 150 -2.80 -19.93 -3.12
N LYS A 151 -2.48 -21.21 -3.26
CA LYS A 151 -2.22 -22.10 -2.13
C LYS A 151 -0.97 -21.67 -1.36
N ALA A 152 0.13 -21.37 -2.06
CA ALA A 152 1.36 -20.89 -1.44
C ALA A 152 1.16 -19.56 -0.68
N LEU A 153 0.34 -18.64 -1.21
CA LEU A 153 -0.04 -17.41 -0.51
C LEU A 153 -0.76 -17.70 0.80
N LYS A 154 -1.77 -18.59 0.77
CA LYS A 154 -2.53 -18.99 1.97
C LYS A 154 -1.66 -19.69 3.02
N GLU A 155 -0.66 -20.44 2.59
CA GLU A 155 0.28 -21.16 3.45
C GLU A 155 1.45 -20.27 3.92
N GLY A 156 1.55 -19.02 3.44
CA GLY A 156 2.57 -18.05 3.88
C GLY A 156 3.98 -18.33 3.36
N PHE A 157 4.13 -18.99 2.22
CA PHE A 157 5.43 -19.27 1.63
C PHE A 157 6.09 -18.04 1.03
N SER A 158 7.25 -17.65 1.57
CA SER A 158 8.03 -16.49 1.16
C SER A 158 8.83 -16.68 -0.14
N GLN A 159 8.87 -17.89 -0.72
CA GLN A 159 9.73 -18.15 -1.88
C GLN A 159 9.35 -17.38 -3.14
N TYR A 160 8.13 -16.87 -3.24
CA TYR A 160 7.68 -16.00 -4.33
C TYR A 160 8.06 -14.52 -4.13
N SER A 161 8.44 -14.12 -2.92
CA SER A 161 8.92 -12.75 -2.66
C SER A 161 10.37 -12.50 -3.12
N ARG A 162 11.08 -13.55 -3.58
CA ARG A 162 12.47 -13.44 -4.07
C ARG A 162 12.60 -12.95 -5.51
N ALA A 163 11.51 -12.89 -6.29
CA ALA A 163 11.56 -12.54 -7.72
C ALA A 163 11.80 -11.05 -8.00
N THR A 164 11.82 -10.19 -6.98
CA THR A 164 12.03 -8.76 -7.14
C THR A 164 12.94 -8.21 -6.06
N ARG A 165 14.18 -8.68 -6.02
CA ARG A 165 15.27 -7.88 -5.44
C ARG A 165 15.93 -7.12 -6.58
N PHE A 166 15.69 -5.83 -6.62
CA PHE A 166 16.54 -4.87 -7.30
C PHE A 166 17.62 -4.38 -6.36
#